data_3e050eb7d7e84c1ba8c65454ea6ffb46
#
_entry.id   3e050eb7d7e84c1ba8c65454ea6ffb46
#
_cell.length_a   1.000
_cell.length_b   1.000
_cell.length_c   1.000
_cell.angle_alpha   90.00
_cell.angle_beta   90.00
_cell.angle_gamma   90.00
#
_symmetry.space_group_name_H-M   'P 1'
#
loop_
_entity.id
_entity.type
_entity.pdbx_description
1 polymer ?
#
loop_
_entity_poly.entity_id
_entity_poly.type
_entity_poly.pdbx_seq_one_letter_code
_entity_poly.pdbx_strand_id
1 'polypeptide(L)'
;MDKVLAHTQGGRNLPLPIDFIERLKAANPIAEVMSSYVTLKRTGRDYVCLCPFHNEKTPSCHIHPDKEYFHCFGCGAGGDVITFTMKYNNLDYWEAVKLLAERGGVPLPEDNGYDSKRTDTRKRFYEMNKTAARFFYHQLKTPQGKECLDYLINKRKLSIETIKKYGMGFAPNSWSALKSYMLSDGFTEEELEQGSLISRSQKNTRNTFDFFVNRAMFPFIDLAGHIVGFGGRALTPDDKRKYLNSKDTLVYSKNRFLFSMNFAKNAAVKDKTILLCEGNLDVISLNQA
;
A
#
# COMPACT_ATOMS: atom_id res chain seq x y z
N MET A 1 36.18 -6.50 3.68
CA MET A 1 35.45 -5.89 4.81
C MET A 1 34.17 -5.32 4.24
N ASP A 2 33.16 -6.16 4.03
CA ASP A 2 31.94 -5.80 3.33
C ASP A 2 30.87 -5.40 4.35
N LYS A 3 30.49 -4.14 4.30
CA LYS A 3 29.35 -3.64 5.08
C LYS A 3 28.05 -4.13 4.44
N VAL A 4 27.46 -5.15 5.05
CA VAL A 4 26.09 -5.55 4.83
C VAL A 4 25.21 -4.38 5.28
N LEU A 5 24.57 -3.71 4.31
CA LEU A 5 23.55 -2.71 4.58
C LEU A 5 22.27 -3.41 5.06
N ALA A 6 22.14 -3.51 6.37
CA ALA A 6 20.90 -3.90 7.02
C ALA A 6 19.89 -2.75 6.89
N HIS A 7 18.88 -2.91 6.05
CA HIS A 7 17.69 -2.07 6.12
C HIS A 7 16.84 -2.51 7.31
N THR A 8 17.03 -1.83 8.42
CA THR A 8 16.20 -1.94 9.62
C THR A 8 14.87 -1.24 9.41
N GLN A 9 13.81 -2.03 9.22
CA GLN A 9 12.45 -1.65 9.63
C GLN A 9 11.86 -2.81 10.42
N GLY A 10 11.59 -2.53 11.68
CA GLY A 10 11.01 -3.27 12.78
C GLY A 10 10.32 -4.62 12.50
N GLY A 11 11.02 -5.71 12.73
CA GLY A 11 10.56 -7.08 12.78
C GLY A 11 11.80 -7.97 12.71
N ARG A 12 12.01 -8.88 13.66
CA ARG A 12 13.16 -9.81 13.59
C ARG A 12 13.01 -10.68 12.35
N ASN A 13 13.65 -10.25 11.26
CA ASN A 13 13.82 -11.06 10.06
C ASN A 13 14.74 -12.23 10.43
N LEU A 14 14.24 -13.44 10.48
CA LEU A 14 15.06 -14.60 10.26
C LEU A 14 15.45 -14.54 8.77
N PRO A 15 16.73 -14.36 8.44
CA PRO A 15 17.15 -14.29 7.04
C PRO A 15 16.83 -15.63 6.36
N LEU A 16 16.33 -15.58 5.11
CA LEU A 16 16.23 -16.78 4.30
C LEU A 16 17.59 -17.48 4.24
N PRO A 17 17.62 -18.82 4.17
CA PRO A 17 18.87 -19.56 4.02
C PRO A 17 19.69 -18.99 2.85
N ILE A 18 20.98 -18.76 3.09
CA ILE A 18 21.87 -18.15 2.09
C ILE A 18 21.92 -19.01 0.83
N ASP A 19 21.99 -20.35 0.98
CA ASP A 19 21.99 -21.30 -0.11
C ASP A 19 20.71 -21.25 -0.95
N PHE A 20 19.56 -20.97 -0.33
CA PHE A 20 18.32 -20.76 -1.05
C PHE A 20 18.38 -19.49 -1.90
N ILE A 21 18.86 -18.37 -1.34
CA ILE A 21 18.98 -17.10 -2.07
C ILE A 21 19.97 -17.23 -3.23
N GLU A 22 21.07 -17.95 -3.04
CA GLU A 22 22.04 -18.21 -4.10
C GLU A 22 21.42 -19.04 -5.23
N ARG A 23 20.71 -20.13 -4.92
CA ARG A 23 19.98 -20.92 -5.91
C ARG A 23 18.90 -20.12 -6.62
N LEU A 24 18.17 -19.29 -5.88
CA LEU A 24 17.13 -18.43 -6.45
C LEU A 24 17.73 -17.45 -7.48
N LYS A 25 18.82 -16.78 -7.13
CA LYS A 25 19.52 -15.85 -8.04
C LYS A 25 20.12 -16.56 -9.24
N ALA A 26 20.77 -17.73 -9.04
CA ALA A 26 21.33 -18.53 -10.12
C ALA A 26 20.29 -19.02 -11.13
N ALA A 27 19.07 -19.35 -10.65
CA ALA A 27 17.95 -19.72 -11.50
C ALA A 27 17.27 -18.53 -12.20
N ASN A 28 17.63 -17.30 -11.85
CA ASN A 28 17.03 -16.08 -12.36
C ASN A 28 18.10 -15.03 -12.73
N PRO A 29 18.93 -15.27 -13.76
CA PRO A 29 19.93 -14.30 -14.19
C PRO A 29 19.32 -12.94 -14.46
N ILE A 30 19.91 -11.86 -13.94
CA ILE A 30 19.32 -10.53 -13.97
C ILE A 30 18.99 -10.03 -15.37
N ALA A 31 19.86 -10.30 -16.35
CA ALA A 31 19.64 -9.89 -17.73
C ALA A 31 18.44 -10.62 -18.36
N GLU A 32 18.24 -11.90 -18.05
CA GLU A 32 17.10 -12.68 -18.53
C GLU A 32 15.79 -12.19 -17.91
N VAL A 33 15.80 -11.96 -16.59
CA VAL A 33 14.61 -11.43 -15.91
C VAL A 33 14.25 -10.06 -16.45
N MET A 34 15.22 -9.15 -16.54
CA MET A 34 14.96 -7.80 -17.03
C MET A 34 14.52 -7.76 -18.49
N SER A 35 15.04 -8.67 -19.35
CA SER A 35 14.64 -8.75 -20.76
C SER A 35 13.16 -9.10 -20.96
N SER A 36 12.54 -9.74 -19.96
CA SER A 36 11.09 -10.03 -19.98
C SER A 36 10.22 -8.78 -19.78
N TYR A 37 10.81 -7.68 -19.33
CA TYR A 37 10.09 -6.44 -18.98
C TYR A 37 10.51 -5.24 -19.81
N VAL A 38 11.79 -5.18 -20.20
CA VAL A 38 12.35 -4.05 -20.95
C VAL A 38 13.25 -4.53 -22.08
N THR A 39 13.33 -3.74 -23.15
CA THR A 39 14.21 -4.06 -24.27
C THR A 39 15.66 -3.76 -23.91
N LEU A 40 16.49 -4.79 -23.85
CA LEU A 40 17.91 -4.66 -23.56
C LEU A 40 18.72 -4.48 -24.85
N LYS A 41 19.63 -3.51 -24.84
CA LYS A 41 20.64 -3.29 -25.92
C LYS A 41 22.01 -3.66 -25.41
N ARG A 42 22.72 -4.55 -26.13
CA ARG A 42 24.05 -5.00 -25.73
C ARG A 42 25.09 -3.90 -25.93
N THR A 43 25.97 -3.74 -24.95
CA THR A 43 27.08 -2.78 -24.97
C THR A 43 28.32 -3.49 -24.41
N GLY A 44 29.15 -4.07 -25.29
CA GLY A 44 30.27 -4.91 -24.88
C GLY A 44 29.81 -6.18 -24.15
N ARG A 45 30.21 -6.36 -22.89
CA ARG A 45 29.80 -7.47 -22.01
C ARG A 45 28.49 -7.15 -21.25
N ASP A 46 28.12 -5.90 -21.16
CA ASP A 46 26.97 -5.41 -20.41
C ASP A 46 25.76 -5.17 -21.32
N TYR A 47 24.63 -4.82 -20.69
CA TYR A 47 23.44 -4.35 -21.38
C TYR A 47 23.06 -2.96 -20.89
N VAL A 48 22.31 -2.22 -21.72
CA VAL A 48 21.75 -0.93 -21.40
C VAL A 48 20.29 -0.88 -21.86
N CYS A 49 19.43 -0.21 -21.09
CA CYS A 49 18.02 0.01 -21.45
C CYS A 49 17.54 1.38 -20.98
N LEU A 50 16.39 1.80 -21.48
CA LEU A 50 15.62 2.89 -20.86
C LEU A 50 15.18 2.42 -19.46
N CYS A 51 15.38 3.28 -18.48
CA CYS A 51 15.09 2.93 -17.09
C CYS A 51 13.57 2.77 -16.88
N PRO A 52 13.10 1.65 -16.34
CA PRO A 52 11.67 1.47 -16.08
C PRO A 52 11.17 2.22 -14.83
N PHE A 53 12.06 2.90 -14.10
CA PHE A 53 11.76 3.55 -12.82
C PHE A 53 11.66 5.07 -12.92
N HIS A 54 12.06 5.67 -14.06
CA HIS A 54 11.85 7.08 -14.34
C HIS A 54 11.73 7.30 -15.86
N ASN A 55 11.17 8.44 -16.24
CA ASN A 55 10.97 8.76 -17.65
C ASN A 55 12.26 9.37 -18.24
N GLU A 56 12.78 8.75 -19.32
CA GLU A 56 13.98 9.22 -20.02
C GLU A 56 13.90 8.90 -21.52
N LYS A 57 14.66 9.64 -22.34
CA LYS A 57 14.74 9.41 -23.80
C LYS A 57 16.01 8.70 -24.21
N THR A 58 17.04 8.75 -23.38
CA THR A 58 18.35 8.12 -23.63
C THR A 58 18.60 7.05 -22.57
N PRO A 59 19.01 5.82 -22.97
CA PRO A 59 19.23 4.76 -22.03
C PRO A 59 20.30 5.11 -20.97
N SER A 60 19.94 4.99 -19.70
CA SER A 60 20.86 5.23 -18.56
C SER A 60 20.88 4.10 -17.54
N CYS A 61 20.07 3.06 -17.75
CA CYS A 61 20.04 1.88 -16.89
C CYS A 61 20.99 0.82 -17.44
N HIS A 62 22.05 0.53 -16.70
CA HIS A 62 23.06 -0.47 -17.04
C HIS A 62 22.84 -1.77 -16.28
N ILE A 63 22.99 -2.90 -16.98
CA ILE A 63 22.86 -4.24 -16.43
C ILE A 63 24.21 -4.94 -16.64
N HIS A 64 24.76 -5.47 -15.56
CA HIS A 64 26.05 -6.17 -15.51
C HIS A 64 25.80 -7.66 -15.23
N PRO A 65 25.69 -8.54 -16.26
CA PRO A 65 25.38 -9.94 -16.08
C PRO A 65 26.44 -10.67 -15.24
N ASP A 66 27.72 -10.39 -15.48
CA ASP A 66 28.83 -11.03 -14.74
C ASP A 66 28.80 -10.76 -13.22
N LYS A 67 28.14 -9.66 -12.82
CA LYS A 67 28.03 -9.23 -11.42
C LYS A 67 26.63 -9.34 -10.86
N GLU A 68 25.67 -9.78 -11.68
CA GLU A 68 24.27 -9.98 -11.33
C GLU A 68 23.62 -8.76 -10.68
N TYR A 69 23.88 -7.52 -11.23
CA TYR A 69 23.24 -6.31 -10.75
C TYR A 69 22.90 -5.34 -11.88
N PHE A 70 21.95 -4.44 -11.61
CA PHE A 70 21.66 -3.27 -12.46
C PHE A 70 21.88 -1.97 -11.70
N HIS A 71 22.16 -0.90 -12.44
CA HIS A 71 22.24 0.45 -11.90
C HIS A 71 21.80 1.48 -12.93
N CYS A 72 20.92 2.38 -12.55
CA CYS A 72 20.50 3.50 -13.36
C CYS A 72 21.25 4.77 -12.94
N PHE A 73 22.01 5.34 -13.85
CA PHE A 73 22.75 6.59 -13.59
C PHE A 73 21.85 7.84 -13.61
N GLY A 74 20.63 7.75 -14.14
CA GLY A 74 19.67 8.86 -14.13
C GLY A 74 18.97 9.04 -12.79
N CYS A 75 18.41 7.95 -12.20
CA CYS A 75 17.62 8.06 -10.97
C CYS A 75 18.24 7.35 -9.76
N GLY A 76 19.42 6.72 -9.91
CA GLY A 76 20.09 5.97 -8.83
C GLY A 76 19.44 4.63 -8.46
N ALA A 77 18.40 4.18 -9.18
CA ALA A 77 17.81 2.87 -8.95
C ALA A 77 18.84 1.79 -9.28
N GLY A 78 19.01 0.82 -8.37
CA GLY A 78 19.98 -0.26 -8.56
C GLY A 78 19.73 -1.40 -7.59
N GLY A 79 20.39 -2.53 -7.85
CA GLY A 79 20.31 -3.73 -7.03
C GLY A 79 20.42 -5.02 -7.85
N ASP A 80 20.13 -6.13 -7.19
CA ASP A 80 20.08 -7.47 -7.77
C ASP A 80 18.72 -7.79 -8.40
N VAL A 81 18.55 -9.02 -8.88
CA VAL A 81 17.31 -9.49 -9.50
C VAL A 81 16.11 -9.43 -8.55
N ILE A 82 16.30 -9.68 -7.24
CA ILE A 82 15.22 -9.57 -6.24
C ILE A 82 14.80 -8.10 -6.10
N THR A 83 15.77 -7.20 -5.97
CA THR A 83 15.53 -5.75 -5.89
C THR A 83 14.84 -5.21 -7.15
N PHE A 84 15.25 -5.68 -8.33
CA PHE A 84 14.58 -5.32 -9.59
C PHE A 84 13.13 -5.78 -9.58
N THR A 85 12.87 -7.06 -9.24
CA THR A 85 11.54 -7.65 -9.21
C THR A 85 10.62 -6.94 -8.21
N MET A 86 11.15 -6.61 -7.02
CA MET A 86 10.45 -5.80 -6.03
C MET A 86 10.01 -4.45 -6.60
N LYS A 87 10.96 -3.71 -7.19
CA LYS A 87 10.72 -2.36 -7.70
C LYS A 87 9.80 -2.34 -8.93
N TYR A 88 10.04 -3.24 -9.88
CA TYR A 88 9.31 -3.26 -11.14
C TYR A 88 7.85 -3.71 -10.97
N ASN A 89 7.65 -4.82 -10.27
CA ASN A 89 6.32 -5.36 -9.98
C ASN A 89 5.70 -4.73 -8.74
N ASN A 90 6.42 -3.80 -8.10
CA ASN A 90 6.02 -3.15 -6.86
C ASN A 90 5.63 -4.17 -5.78
N LEU A 91 6.47 -5.19 -5.60
CA LEU A 91 6.31 -6.29 -4.65
C LEU A 91 7.16 -6.05 -3.40
N ASP A 92 6.76 -6.64 -2.29
CA ASP A 92 7.67 -6.75 -1.17
C ASP A 92 8.72 -7.86 -1.41
N TYR A 93 9.70 -7.95 -0.51
CA TYR A 93 10.81 -8.89 -0.64
C TYR A 93 10.34 -10.34 -0.82
N TRP A 94 9.39 -10.79 0.00
CA TRP A 94 8.92 -12.17 -0.03
C TRP A 94 8.04 -12.46 -1.25
N GLU A 95 7.20 -11.52 -1.65
CA GLU A 95 6.42 -11.62 -2.89
C GLU A 95 7.33 -11.71 -4.12
N ALA A 96 8.41 -10.93 -4.14
CA ALA A 96 9.41 -11.00 -5.21
C ALA A 96 10.17 -12.35 -5.20
N VAL A 97 10.53 -12.84 -4.00
CA VAL A 97 11.15 -14.16 -3.84
C VAL A 97 10.23 -15.28 -4.34
N LYS A 98 8.93 -15.25 -3.99
CA LYS A 98 7.94 -16.23 -4.48
C LYS A 98 7.82 -16.19 -6.00
N LEU A 99 7.72 -15.01 -6.59
CA LEU A 99 7.62 -14.84 -8.05
C LEU A 99 8.87 -15.40 -8.78
N LEU A 100 10.04 -15.11 -8.25
CA LEU A 100 11.30 -15.62 -8.81
C LEU A 100 11.46 -17.12 -8.59
N ALA A 101 11.00 -17.66 -7.45
CA ALA A 101 11.02 -19.09 -7.16
C ALA A 101 10.13 -19.86 -8.12
N GLU A 102 8.92 -19.36 -8.38
CA GLU A 102 7.99 -19.92 -9.38
C GLU A 102 8.61 -19.86 -10.79
N ARG A 103 9.16 -18.71 -11.19
CA ARG A 103 9.79 -18.51 -12.48
C ARG A 103 11.00 -19.44 -12.69
N GLY A 104 11.87 -19.57 -11.69
CA GLY A 104 13.10 -20.36 -11.75
C GLY A 104 12.93 -21.84 -11.39
N GLY A 105 11.72 -22.28 -11.03
CA GLY A 105 11.46 -23.65 -10.58
C GLY A 105 12.21 -24.00 -9.28
N VAL A 106 12.52 -23.03 -8.43
CA VAL A 106 13.22 -23.22 -7.17
C VAL A 106 12.21 -23.48 -6.07
N PRO A 107 12.20 -24.65 -5.40
CA PRO A 107 11.27 -24.89 -4.31
C PRO A 107 11.54 -23.92 -3.17
N LEU A 108 10.46 -23.30 -2.65
CA LEU A 108 10.55 -22.45 -1.46
C LEU A 108 11.04 -23.28 -0.27
N PRO A 109 11.79 -22.67 0.67
CA PRO A 109 12.15 -23.35 1.91
C PRO A 109 10.89 -23.81 2.64
N GLU A 110 10.95 -24.97 3.30
CA GLU A 110 9.87 -25.43 4.15
C GLU A 110 9.49 -24.32 5.15
N ASP A 111 8.19 -24.18 5.39
CA ASP A 111 7.62 -23.09 6.20
C ASP A 111 8.17 -23.16 7.64
N ASN A 112 9.18 -22.35 7.92
CA ASN A 112 9.73 -22.16 9.26
C ASN A 112 8.93 -21.12 10.09
N GLY A 113 7.62 -20.99 9.81
CA GLY A 113 6.69 -20.11 10.52
C GLY A 113 6.77 -18.64 10.11
N TYR A 114 7.54 -18.30 9.08
CA TYR A 114 7.66 -16.91 8.62
C TYR A 114 6.44 -16.48 7.77
N ASP A 115 5.98 -17.35 6.88
CA ASP A 115 4.83 -17.06 6.01
C ASP A 115 3.52 -17.09 6.80
N SER A 116 3.40 -18.01 7.78
CA SER A 116 2.24 -18.08 8.67
C SER A 116 2.12 -16.83 9.55
N LYS A 117 3.19 -16.42 10.23
CA LYS A 117 3.20 -15.21 11.08
C LYS A 117 2.87 -13.96 10.27
N ARG A 118 3.41 -13.82 9.05
CA ARG A 118 3.14 -12.68 8.21
C ARG A 118 1.72 -12.67 7.67
N THR A 119 1.22 -13.84 7.26
CA THR A 119 -0.18 -14.01 6.84
C THR A 119 -1.11 -13.67 8.00
N ASP A 120 -0.81 -14.09 9.22
CA ASP A 120 -1.59 -13.79 10.41
C ASP A 120 -1.52 -12.29 10.75
N THR A 121 -0.35 -11.65 10.62
CA THR A 121 -0.22 -10.21 10.81
C THR A 121 -1.03 -9.43 9.76
N ARG A 122 -1.01 -9.82 8.48
CA ARG A 122 -1.84 -9.18 7.44
C ARG A 122 -3.34 -9.36 7.73
N LYS A 123 -3.77 -10.55 8.12
CA LYS A 123 -5.16 -10.82 8.55
C LYS A 123 -5.55 -9.91 9.72
N ARG A 124 -4.67 -9.77 10.70
CA ARG A 124 -4.88 -8.89 11.86
C ARG A 124 -5.07 -7.43 11.43
N PHE A 125 -4.28 -6.93 10.46
CA PHE A 125 -4.43 -5.58 9.90
C PHE A 125 -5.75 -5.42 9.12
N TYR A 126 -6.18 -6.44 8.37
CA TYR A 126 -7.50 -6.40 7.70
C TYR A 126 -8.64 -6.37 8.71
N GLU A 127 -8.58 -7.16 9.79
CA GLU A 127 -9.55 -7.15 10.88
C GLU A 127 -9.58 -5.77 11.56
N MET A 128 -8.43 -5.21 11.88
CA MET A 128 -8.28 -3.88 12.47
C MET A 128 -8.92 -2.80 11.58
N ASN A 129 -8.61 -2.77 10.30
CA ASN A 129 -9.22 -1.81 9.38
C ASN A 129 -10.73 -2.03 9.22
N LYS A 130 -11.19 -3.27 9.21
CA LYS A 130 -12.63 -3.60 9.18
C LYS A 130 -13.35 -3.11 10.43
N THR A 131 -12.76 -3.27 11.60
CA THR A 131 -13.30 -2.78 12.88
C THR A 131 -13.34 -1.25 12.90
N ALA A 132 -12.26 -0.58 12.46
CA ALA A 132 -12.24 0.88 12.34
C ALA A 132 -13.30 1.42 11.36
N ALA A 133 -13.49 0.74 10.20
CA ALA A 133 -14.53 1.11 9.25
C ALA A 133 -15.94 0.99 9.84
N ARG A 134 -16.21 -0.08 10.62
CA ARG A 134 -17.49 -0.24 11.34
C ARG A 134 -17.71 0.89 12.34
N PHE A 135 -16.68 1.27 13.08
CA PHE A 135 -16.73 2.41 13.98
C PHE A 135 -17.11 3.68 13.25
N PHE A 136 -16.39 4.06 12.20
CA PHE A 136 -16.68 5.28 11.42
C PHE A 136 -18.08 5.24 10.80
N TYR A 137 -18.50 4.12 10.25
CA TYR A 137 -19.83 3.95 9.68
C TYR A 137 -20.94 4.09 10.73
N HIS A 138 -20.72 3.57 11.94
CA HIS A 138 -21.65 3.74 13.05
C HIS A 138 -21.71 5.20 13.49
N GLN A 139 -20.55 5.87 13.63
CA GLN A 139 -20.49 7.28 14.04
C GLN A 139 -21.26 8.22 13.08
N LEU A 140 -21.29 7.90 11.77
CA LEU A 140 -22.06 8.68 10.80
C LEU A 140 -23.58 8.68 11.10
N LYS A 141 -24.09 7.66 11.78
CA LYS A 141 -25.50 7.50 12.12
C LYS A 141 -25.87 8.07 13.48
N THR A 142 -24.89 8.50 14.27
CA THR A 142 -25.13 9.13 15.58
C THR A 142 -25.52 10.62 15.43
N PRO A 143 -26.08 11.25 16.46
CA PRO A 143 -26.32 12.68 16.45
C PRO A 143 -25.07 13.51 16.13
N GLN A 144 -23.88 13.05 16.56
CA GLN A 144 -22.60 13.72 16.26
C GLN A 144 -22.23 13.64 14.77
N GLY A 145 -22.68 12.60 14.06
CA GLY A 145 -22.43 12.42 12.63
C GLY A 145 -23.39 13.18 11.72
N LYS A 146 -24.42 13.84 12.27
CA LYS A 146 -25.47 14.52 11.48
C LYS A 146 -24.89 15.54 10.51
N GLU A 147 -24.00 16.41 10.96
CA GLU A 147 -23.36 17.43 10.11
C GLU A 147 -22.58 16.79 8.95
N CYS A 148 -21.88 15.70 9.24
CA CYS A 148 -21.15 14.92 8.20
C CYS A 148 -22.13 14.31 7.18
N LEU A 149 -23.23 13.72 7.64
CA LEU A 149 -24.26 13.15 6.77
C LEU A 149 -24.91 14.23 5.91
N ASP A 150 -25.27 15.37 6.49
CA ASP A 150 -25.82 16.54 5.76
C ASP A 150 -24.83 17.07 4.73
N TYR A 151 -23.53 17.10 5.05
CA TYR A 151 -22.48 17.47 4.10
C TYR A 151 -22.44 16.49 2.90
N LEU A 152 -22.49 15.19 3.14
CA LEU A 152 -22.44 14.17 2.08
C LEU A 152 -23.67 14.25 1.17
N ILE A 153 -24.88 14.38 1.76
CA ILE A 153 -26.14 14.41 1.01
C ILE A 153 -26.35 15.76 0.34
N ASN A 154 -26.30 16.83 1.11
CA ASN A 154 -26.75 18.15 0.62
C ASN A 154 -25.68 18.89 -0.15
N LYS A 155 -24.40 18.81 0.29
CA LYS A 155 -23.29 19.53 -0.37
C LYS A 155 -22.63 18.69 -1.46
N ARG A 156 -22.47 17.37 -1.23
CA ARG A 156 -21.84 16.46 -2.18
C ARG A 156 -22.82 15.74 -3.10
N LYS A 157 -24.13 15.87 -2.81
CA LYS A 157 -25.22 15.26 -3.61
C LYS A 157 -25.10 13.75 -3.73
N LEU A 158 -24.54 13.10 -2.70
CA LEU A 158 -24.42 11.64 -2.66
C LEU A 158 -25.73 11.01 -2.17
N SER A 159 -26.17 9.97 -2.84
CA SER A 159 -27.31 9.18 -2.40
C SER A 159 -26.95 8.31 -1.19
N ILE A 160 -27.95 7.90 -0.45
CA ILE A 160 -27.79 6.98 0.70
C ILE A 160 -27.22 5.64 0.22
N GLU A 161 -27.62 5.17 -0.96
CA GLU A 161 -27.11 3.95 -1.61
C GLU A 161 -25.61 4.06 -1.87
N THR A 162 -25.17 5.19 -2.41
CA THR A 162 -23.75 5.46 -2.67
C THR A 162 -22.95 5.52 -1.37
N ILE A 163 -23.44 6.21 -0.35
CA ILE A 163 -22.82 6.29 0.98
C ILE A 163 -22.66 4.88 1.57
N LYS A 164 -23.67 4.02 1.44
CA LYS A 164 -23.61 2.61 1.89
C LYS A 164 -22.66 1.77 1.04
N LYS A 165 -22.74 1.88 -0.30
CA LYS A 165 -21.90 1.14 -1.25
C LYS A 165 -20.41 1.35 -0.97
N TYR A 166 -20.03 2.59 -0.70
CA TYR A 166 -18.64 2.95 -0.39
C TYR A 166 -18.26 2.79 1.09
N GLY A 167 -19.21 2.40 1.95
CA GLY A 167 -18.96 2.26 3.38
C GLY A 167 -18.52 3.56 4.05
N MET A 168 -19.04 4.70 3.59
CA MET A 168 -18.62 6.01 4.10
C MET A 168 -18.98 6.16 5.57
N GLY A 169 -18.17 6.91 6.31
CA GLY A 169 -18.31 7.08 7.74
C GLY A 169 -17.94 8.48 8.22
N PHE A 170 -17.86 8.63 9.52
CA PHE A 170 -17.49 9.84 10.20
C PHE A 170 -16.45 9.57 11.28
N ALA A 171 -15.32 10.28 11.23
CA ALA A 171 -14.38 10.37 12.34
C ALA A 171 -14.82 11.51 13.25
N PRO A 172 -15.20 11.23 14.52
CA PRO A 172 -15.68 12.24 15.45
C PRO A 172 -14.68 13.37 15.68
N ASN A 173 -15.16 14.52 16.16
CA ASN A 173 -14.29 15.59 16.64
C ASN A 173 -13.72 15.26 18.02
N SER A 174 -12.91 14.23 18.06
CA SER A 174 -12.25 13.70 19.26
C SER A 174 -10.86 13.18 18.89
N TRP A 175 -9.91 13.36 19.79
CA TRP A 175 -8.54 12.91 19.60
C TRP A 175 -8.28 11.48 20.11
N SER A 176 -9.30 10.80 20.66
CA SER A 176 -9.16 9.49 21.29
C SER A 176 -10.35 8.55 21.11
N ALA A 177 -11.40 8.94 20.42
CA ALA A 177 -12.63 8.14 20.31
C ALA A 177 -12.38 6.81 19.58
N LEU A 178 -11.70 6.85 18.44
CA LEU A 178 -11.33 5.63 17.72
C LEU A 178 -10.35 4.80 18.54
N LYS A 179 -9.29 5.42 19.08
CA LYS A 179 -8.29 4.72 19.90
C LYS A 179 -8.94 3.96 21.05
N SER A 180 -9.78 4.63 21.83
CA SER A 180 -10.46 4.00 22.98
C SER A 180 -11.34 2.81 22.54
N TYR A 181 -12.08 2.97 21.44
CA TYR A 181 -12.90 1.90 20.89
C TYR A 181 -12.05 0.70 20.45
N MET A 182 -10.97 0.93 19.71
CA MET A 182 -10.10 -0.12 19.19
C MET A 182 -9.35 -0.86 20.30
N LEU A 183 -8.89 -0.15 21.35
CA LEU A 183 -8.26 -0.76 22.51
C LEU A 183 -9.26 -1.66 23.26
N SER A 184 -10.54 -1.26 23.38
CA SER A 184 -11.57 -2.11 24.01
C SER A 184 -11.93 -3.34 23.18
N ASP A 185 -11.66 -3.32 21.86
CA ASP A 185 -11.83 -4.45 20.93
C ASP A 185 -10.56 -5.33 20.85
N GLY A 186 -9.56 -5.10 21.72
CA GLY A 186 -8.37 -5.93 21.87
C GLY A 186 -7.23 -5.67 20.88
N PHE A 187 -7.20 -4.49 20.25
CA PHE A 187 -6.03 -4.03 19.49
C PHE A 187 -5.06 -3.27 20.40
N THR A 188 -3.77 -3.28 20.07
CA THR A 188 -2.73 -2.55 20.80
C THR A 188 -2.45 -1.18 20.19
N GLU A 189 -1.88 -0.25 20.97
CA GLU A 189 -1.46 1.04 20.42
C GLU A 189 -0.41 0.90 19.32
N GLU A 190 0.49 -0.09 19.42
CA GLU A 190 1.48 -0.38 18.38
C GLU A 190 0.82 -0.81 17.07
N GLU A 191 -0.16 -1.70 17.12
CA GLU A 191 -0.92 -2.13 15.94
C GLU A 191 -1.63 -0.93 15.30
N LEU A 192 -2.29 -0.10 16.11
CA LEU A 192 -3.03 1.07 15.63
C LEU A 192 -2.11 2.12 15.00
N GLU A 193 -0.92 2.35 15.57
CA GLU A 193 0.09 3.26 15.00
C GLU A 193 0.63 2.72 13.68
N GLN A 194 1.00 1.44 13.62
CA GLN A 194 1.45 0.76 12.41
C GLN A 194 0.36 0.72 11.33
N GLY A 195 -0.91 0.64 11.72
CA GLY A 195 -2.08 0.69 10.84
C GLY A 195 -2.49 2.09 10.41
N SER A 196 -1.77 3.14 10.84
CA SER A 196 -2.10 4.54 10.53
C SER A 196 -3.50 4.98 11.03
N LEU A 197 -3.99 4.36 12.10
CA LEU A 197 -5.25 4.74 12.76
C LEU A 197 -5.03 5.75 13.87
N ILE A 198 -3.86 5.72 14.51
CA ILE A 198 -3.41 6.72 15.47
C ILE A 198 -2.06 7.28 15.07
N SER A 199 -1.67 8.37 15.70
CA SER A 199 -0.37 9.02 15.50
C SER A 199 0.25 9.36 16.84
N ARG A 200 1.58 9.38 16.89
CA ARG A 200 2.35 9.74 18.07
C ARG A 200 2.67 11.24 18.05
N SER A 201 2.57 11.88 19.20
CA SER A 201 2.90 13.30 19.34
C SER A 201 4.42 13.52 19.20
N GLN A 202 4.81 14.49 18.38
CA GLN A 202 6.22 14.89 18.28
C GLN A 202 6.76 15.58 19.53
N LYS A 203 5.87 16.25 20.31
CA LYS A 203 6.26 16.96 21.53
C LYS A 203 6.37 16.01 22.73
N ASN A 204 5.56 14.97 22.79
CA ASN A 204 5.57 13.95 23.82
C ASN A 204 5.29 12.59 23.20
N THR A 205 6.33 11.81 22.99
CA THR A 205 6.27 10.50 22.33
C THR A 205 5.48 9.44 23.10
N ARG A 206 5.10 9.69 24.34
CA ARG A 206 4.21 8.82 25.13
C ARG A 206 2.74 9.03 24.78
N ASN A 207 2.37 10.18 24.18
CA ASN A 207 1.00 10.50 23.88
C ASN A 207 0.67 10.12 22.43
N THR A 208 -0.34 9.29 22.28
CA THR A 208 -0.93 8.91 21.00
C THR A 208 -2.33 9.48 20.86
N PHE A 209 -2.76 9.77 19.63
CA PHE A 209 -4.05 10.36 19.33
C PHE A 209 -4.60 9.86 17.98
N ASP A 210 -5.90 9.93 17.79
CA ASP A 210 -6.58 9.51 16.56
C ASP A 210 -6.00 10.25 15.34
N PHE A 211 -5.63 9.51 14.31
CA PHE A 211 -5.06 10.09 13.09
C PHE A 211 -6.10 10.88 12.29
N PHE A 212 -7.35 10.43 12.31
CA PHE A 212 -8.47 11.09 11.66
C PHE A 212 -9.39 11.71 12.71
N VAL A 213 -9.59 13.03 12.63
CA VAL A 213 -10.43 13.82 13.53
C VAL A 213 -11.30 14.75 12.71
N ASN A 214 -12.59 14.80 13.02
CA ASN A 214 -13.61 15.64 12.37
C ASN A 214 -13.61 15.56 10.85
N ARG A 215 -13.75 14.31 10.32
CA ARG A 215 -13.67 14.04 8.88
C ARG A 215 -14.79 13.13 8.38
N ALA A 216 -15.29 13.41 7.17
CA ALA A 216 -16.01 12.42 6.40
C ALA A 216 -14.99 11.36 5.93
N MET A 217 -15.25 10.09 6.28
CA MET A 217 -14.34 8.98 6.06
C MET A 217 -14.80 8.10 4.89
N PHE A 218 -13.84 7.60 4.12
CA PHE A 218 -14.08 6.61 3.08
C PHE A 218 -12.98 5.54 3.12
N PRO A 219 -13.36 4.26 3.26
CA PRO A 219 -12.41 3.17 3.30
C PRO A 219 -11.76 2.95 1.93
N PHE A 220 -10.50 2.57 1.95
CA PHE A 220 -9.77 2.08 0.79
C PHE A 220 -9.93 0.57 0.73
N ILE A 221 -10.54 0.09 -0.35
CA ILE A 221 -10.86 -1.32 -0.54
C ILE A 221 -10.01 -1.85 -1.70
N ASP A 222 -9.23 -2.90 -1.46
CA ASP A 222 -8.40 -3.55 -2.46
C ASP A 222 -9.22 -4.40 -3.46
N LEU A 223 -8.56 -4.97 -4.46
CA LEU A 223 -9.20 -5.81 -5.47
C LEU A 223 -9.80 -7.11 -4.91
N ALA A 224 -9.34 -7.55 -3.75
CA ALA A 224 -9.86 -8.71 -3.04
C ALA A 224 -11.04 -8.38 -2.10
N GLY A 225 -11.34 -7.09 -1.90
CA GLY A 225 -12.42 -6.62 -1.04
C GLY A 225 -12.00 -6.34 0.41
N HIS A 226 -10.70 -6.37 0.72
CA HIS A 226 -10.22 -6.02 2.05
C HIS A 226 -10.11 -4.50 2.21
N ILE A 227 -10.45 -4.01 3.39
CA ILE A 227 -10.18 -2.62 3.76
C ILE A 227 -8.71 -2.50 4.15
N VAL A 228 -7.95 -1.73 3.36
CA VAL A 228 -6.50 -1.59 3.51
C VAL A 228 -6.07 -0.27 4.16
N GLY A 229 -6.95 0.73 4.20
CA GLY A 229 -6.70 2.04 4.78
C GLY A 229 -7.90 2.96 4.61
N PHE A 230 -7.67 4.26 4.80
CA PHE A 230 -8.74 5.25 4.78
C PHE A 230 -8.31 6.57 4.15
N GLY A 231 -9.26 7.24 3.52
CA GLY A 231 -9.21 8.65 3.21
C GLY A 231 -10.20 9.42 4.09
N GLY A 232 -9.84 10.64 4.44
CA GLY A 232 -10.67 11.52 5.26
C GLY A 232 -10.75 12.93 4.70
N ARG A 233 -11.95 13.45 4.45
CA ARG A 233 -12.21 14.82 4.04
C ARG A 233 -12.58 15.67 5.26
N ALA A 234 -11.84 16.74 5.52
CA ALA A 234 -12.14 17.67 6.59
C ALA A 234 -13.54 18.29 6.43
N LEU A 235 -14.28 18.36 7.53
CA LEU A 235 -15.58 19.05 7.59
C LEU A 235 -15.41 20.54 7.91
N THR A 236 -14.36 20.90 8.64
CA THR A 236 -14.04 22.30 8.96
C THR A 236 -13.35 22.97 7.77
N PRO A 237 -13.81 24.16 7.32
CA PRO A 237 -13.18 24.88 6.20
C PRO A 237 -11.72 25.25 6.46
N ASP A 238 -11.37 25.56 7.71
CA ASP A 238 -10.06 26.07 8.13
C ASP A 238 -9.01 24.95 8.37
N ASP A 239 -9.37 23.68 8.23
CA ASP A 239 -8.38 22.60 8.32
C ASP A 239 -7.44 22.68 7.10
N LYS A 240 -6.19 23.06 7.36
CA LYS A 240 -5.12 23.16 6.34
C LYS A 240 -4.94 21.86 5.54
N ARG A 241 -5.29 20.70 6.13
CA ARG A 241 -5.25 19.39 5.48
C ARG A 241 -6.63 18.99 5.01
N LYS A 242 -7.09 19.62 3.95
CA LYS A 242 -8.40 19.34 3.32
C LYS A 242 -8.67 17.86 3.11
N TYR A 243 -7.68 17.10 2.64
CA TYR A 243 -7.71 15.66 2.54
C TYR A 243 -6.56 15.05 3.34
N LEU A 244 -6.84 13.94 4.01
CA LEU A 244 -5.88 13.16 4.76
C LEU A 244 -6.07 11.68 4.39
N ASN A 245 -5.00 11.02 3.99
CA ASN A 245 -5.01 9.59 3.68
C ASN A 245 -4.15 8.82 4.67
N SER A 246 -4.45 7.55 4.90
CA SER A 246 -3.56 6.65 5.63
C SER A 246 -2.13 6.74 5.09
N LYS A 247 -1.16 6.61 5.98
CA LYS A 247 0.24 6.40 5.61
C LYS A 247 0.40 4.98 5.07
N ASP A 248 1.52 4.69 4.43
CA ASP A 248 1.85 3.33 4.02
C ASP A 248 1.91 2.40 5.24
N THR A 249 1.33 1.20 5.08
CA THR A 249 1.23 0.17 6.12
C THR A 249 1.60 -1.19 5.53
N LEU A 250 1.56 -2.25 6.34
CA LEU A 250 1.77 -3.62 5.85
C LEU A 250 0.78 -4.03 4.74
N VAL A 251 -0.43 -3.45 4.71
CA VAL A 251 -1.51 -3.81 3.76
C VAL A 251 -1.89 -2.69 2.80
N TYR A 252 -1.32 -1.50 2.95
CA TYR A 252 -1.61 -0.34 2.12
C TYR A 252 -0.33 0.36 1.66
N SER A 253 -0.23 0.65 0.39
CA SER A 253 0.80 1.54 -0.17
C SER A 253 0.16 2.54 -1.12
N LYS A 254 0.39 3.83 -0.87
CA LYS A 254 -0.19 4.92 -1.65
C LYS A 254 0.16 4.81 -3.15
N ASN A 255 1.38 4.39 -3.46
CA ASN A 255 1.86 4.30 -4.84
C ASN A 255 1.31 3.07 -5.59
N ARG A 256 0.66 2.13 -4.87
CA ARG A 256 0.13 0.86 -5.41
C ARG A 256 -1.38 0.82 -5.41
N PHE A 257 -2.04 1.79 -4.82
CA PHE A 257 -3.47 1.79 -4.59
C PHE A 257 -4.18 2.76 -5.52
N LEU A 258 -5.12 2.23 -6.29
CA LEU A 258 -6.06 3.02 -7.08
C LEU A 258 -7.45 2.92 -6.44
N PHE A 259 -7.95 4.08 -5.96
CA PHE A 259 -9.25 4.15 -5.29
C PHE A 259 -10.39 3.70 -6.20
N SER A 260 -11.35 2.94 -5.67
CA SER A 260 -12.53 2.43 -6.39
C SER A 260 -12.24 1.41 -7.51
N MET A 261 -10.99 0.95 -7.67
CA MET A 261 -10.66 -0.06 -8.69
C MET A 261 -11.38 -1.39 -8.45
N ASN A 262 -11.67 -1.73 -7.20
CA ASN A 262 -12.48 -2.90 -6.81
C ASN A 262 -13.88 -2.87 -7.45
N PHE A 263 -14.49 -1.69 -7.64
CA PHE A 263 -15.78 -1.54 -8.32
C PHE A 263 -15.63 -1.41 -9.85
N ALA A 264 -14.54 -0.82 -10.32
CA ALA A 264 -14.33 -0.54 -11.75
C ALA A 264 -13.78 -1.73 -12.55
N LYS A 265 -13.07 -2.68 -11.90
CA LYS A 265 -12.29 -3.73 -12.59
C LYS A 265 -13.07 -4.52 -13.64
N ASN A 266 -14.30 -4.92 -13.35
CA ASN A 266 -15.08 -5.75 -14.27
C ASN A 266 -15.58 -4.95 -15.47
N ALA A 267 -16.04 -3.71 -15.26
CA ALA A 267 -16.43 -2.80 -16.35
C ALA A 267 -15.21 -2.41 -17.20
N ALA A 268 -14.07 -2.12 -16.56
CA ALA A 268 -12.83 -1.78 -17.25
C ALA A 268 -12.37 -2.88 -18.22
N VAL A 269 -12.47 -4.14 -17.81
CA VAL A 269 -12.13 -5.29 -18.68
C VAL A 269 -13.11 -5.40 -19.84
N LYS A 270 -14.42 -5.23 -19.59
CA LYS A 270 -15.47 -5.32 -20.60
C LYS A 270 -15.40 -4.18 -21.60
N ASP A 271 -15.33 -2.95 -21.11
CA ASP A 271 -15.44 -1.74 -21.92
C ASP A 271 -14.09 -1.24 -22.43
N LYS A 272 -12.98 -1.84 -21.97
CA LYS A 272 -11.58 -1.47 -22.28
C LYS A 272 -11.28 0.01 -22.02
N THR A 273 -12.01 0.62 -21.08
CA THR A 273 -11.94 2.05 -20.77
C THR A 273 -11.98 2.26 -19.26
N ILE A 274 -11.16 3.19 -18.76
CA ILE A 274 -11.17 3.67 -17.39
C ILE A 274 -11.12 5.19 -17.41
N LEU A 275 -11.95 5.83 -16.57
CA LEU A 275 -11.90 7.27 -16.30
C LEU A 275 -11.07 7.49 -15.03
N LEU A 276 -10.00 8.26 -15.14
CA LEU A 276 -9.15 8.65 -14.02
C LEU A 276 -9.55 10.02 -13.49
N CYS A 277 -9.70 10.14 -12.17
CA CYS A 277 -10.03 11.37 -11.47
C CYS A 277 -8.99 11.63 -10.38
N GLU A 278 -8.71 12.90 -10.09
CA GLU A 278 -7.72 13.29 -9.07
C GLU A 278 -8.22 13.05 -7.64
N GLY A 279 -9.52 13.25 -7.38
CA GLY A 279 -10.09 13.20 -6.04
C GLY A 279 -10.97 11.98 -5.78
N ASN A 280 -10.85 11.38 -4.60
CA ASN A 280 -11.67 10.23 -4.21
C ASN A 280 -13.18 10.53 -4.23
N LEU A 281 -13.58 11.73 -3.80
CA LEU A 281 -15.01 12.15 -3.84
C LEU A 281 -15.50 12.35 -5.27
N ASP A 282 -14.63 12.75 -6.20
CA ASP A 282 -14.98 12.90 -7.61
C ASP A 282 -15.23 11.53 -8.25
N VAL A 283 -14.39 10.54 -7.90
CA VAL A 283 -14.61 9.13 -8.28
C VAL A 283 -15.95 8.62 -7.78
N ILE A 284 -16.29 8.90 -6.50
CA ILE A 284 -17.57 8.47 -5.91
C ILE A 284 -18.74 9.12 -6.65
N SER A 285 -18.67 10.43 -6.94
CA SER A 285 -19.72 11.16 -7.63
C SER A 285 -19.92 10.67 -9.06
N LEU A 286 -18.83 10.42 -9.80
CA LEU A 286 -18.90 9.86 -11.15
C LEU A 286 -19.42 8.42 -11.17
N ASN A 287 -19.09 7.61 -10.17
CA ASN A 287 -19.61 6.25 -10.09
C ASN A 287 -21.10 6.21 -9.70
N GLN A 288 -21.63 7.27 -9.11
CA GLN A 288 -23.05 7.42 -8.81
C GLN A 288 -23.86 7.85 -10.04
N ALA A 289 -23.30 8.72 -10.91
CA ALA A 289 -23.94 9.24 -12.10
C ALA A 289 -24.10 8.19 -13.19
#